data_1f57b93973f2bc987df2b2f4a5cda6db
#
_entry.id   1f57b93973f2bc987df2b2f4a5cda6db
#
_cell.length_a   1.000
_cell.length_b   1.000
_cell.length_c   1.000
_cell.angle_alpha   90.00
_cell.angle_beta   90.00
_cell.angle_gamma   90.00
#
_symmetry.space_group_name_H-M   'P 1'
#
loop_
_entity.id
_entity.type
_entity.pdbx_description
1 polymer ?
#
loop_
_entity_poly.entity_id
_entity_poly.type
_entity_poly.pdbx_seq_one_letter_code
_entity_poly.pdbx_strand_id
1 'polypeptide(L)'
;MEELTKAQEEILLVLWDIQEGAVADVVEKLPEPKPAYTTVATVIKVLEKKNYVGHRKYGNIHVYYPVVTKKAYAKHVLKHAYKGLFNNSLNQLVSFFVKEKDVPVSELEELKKMIDQEIKKQKS
;
A
#
# COMPACT_ATOMS: atom_id res chain seq x y z
N MET A 1 13.32 -0.10 2.40
CA MET A 1 11.98 0.38 2.78
C MET A 1 11.58 -0.31 4.08
N GLU A 2 11.35 0.48 5.13
CA GLU A 2 10.95 -0.08 6.42
C GLU A 2 9.53 -0.59 6.40
N GLU A 3 9.27 -1.64 7.17
CA GLU A 3 7.94 -2.21 7.30
C GLU A 3 7.00 -1.26 8.06
N LEU A 4 5.75 -1.20 7.64
CA LEU A 4 4.74 -0.35 8.26
C LEU A 4 3.79 -1.17 9.15
N THR A 5 3.35 -0.56 10.24
CA THR A 5 2.26 -1.11 11.03
C THR A 5 0.94 -0.91 10.28
N LYS A 6 -0.11 -1.60 10.71
CA LYS A 6 -1.44 -1.46 10.10
C LYS A 6 -1.94 -0.01 10.17
N ALA A 7 -1.75 0.65 11.32
CA ALA A 7 -2.18 2.04 11.49
C ALA A 7 -1.41 2.98 10.56
N GLN A 8 -0.11 2.76 10.41
CA GLN A 8 0.71 3.55 9.50
C GLN A 8 0.27 3.36 8.05
N GLU A 9 0.00 2.12 7.66
CA GLU A 9 -0.46 1.81 6.30
C GLU A 9 -1.83 2.44 6.00
N GLU A 10 -2.77 2.39 6.95
CA GLU A 10 -4.09 2.99 6.77
C GLU A 10 -4.00 4.50 6.52
N ILE A 11 -3.14 5.19 7.24
CA ILE A 11 -2.95 6.63 7.07
C ILE A 11 -2.28 6.92 5.73
N LEU A 12 -1.30 6.13 5.36
CA LEU A 12 -0.63 6.29 4.07
C LEU A 12 -1.60 6.04 2.90
N LEU A 13 -2.51 5.08 3.04
CA LEU A 13 -3.56 4.83 2.04
C LEU A 13 -4.44 6.05 1.85
N VAL A 14 -4.80 6.74 2.93
CA VAL A 14 -5.57 7.98 2.84
C VAL A 14 -4.78 9.04 2.08
N LEU A 15 -3.49 9.20 2.40
CA LEU A 15 -2.64 10.20 1.73
C LEU A 15 -2.50 9.91 0.24
N TRP A 16 -2.40 8.65 -0.17
CA TRP A 16 -2.41 8.32 -1.60
C TRP A 16 -3.74 8.68 -2.26
N ASP A 17 -4.85 8.49 -1.54
CA ASP A 17 -6.18 8.80 -2.07
C ASP A 17 -6.40 10.30 -2.25
N ILE A 18 -6.04 11.10 -1.23
CA ILE A 18 -6.23 12.55 -1.28
C ILE A 18 -5.06 13.29 -1.94
N GLN A 19 -3.94 12.59 -2.18
CA GLN A 19 -2.70 13.11 -2.78
C GLN A 19 -1.87 13.97 -1.84
N GLU A 20 -2.49 14.87 -1.11
CA GLU A 20 -1.84 15.67 -0.07
C GLU A 20 -2.89 16.22 0.89
N GLY A 21 -2.49 16.51 2.11
CA GLY A 21 -3.41 17.08 3.10
C GLY A 21 -2.76 17.36 4.43
N ALA A 22 -3.42 18.21 5.20
CA ALA A 22 -3.07 18.45 6.60
C ALA A 22 -3.56 17.26 7.45
N VAL A 23 -3.11 17.21 8.70
CA VAL A 23 -3.54 16.14 9.61
C VAL A 23 -5.07 16.06 9.71
N ALA A 24 -5.75 17.22 9.79
CA ALA A 24 -7.21 17.26 9.88
C ALA A 24 -7.89 16.62 8.66
N ASP A 25 -7.33 16.80 7.47
CA ASP A 25 -7.86 16.21 6.25
C ASP A 25 -7.76 14.69 6.27
N VAL A 26 -6.67 14.18 6.81
CA VAL A 26 -6.47 12.74 6.95
C VAL A 26 -7.46 12.15 7.95
N VAL A 27 -7.62 12.80 9.11
CA VAL A 27 -8.59 12.36 10.13
C VAL A 27 -10.00 12.27 9.54
N GLU A 28 -10.40 13.27 8.76
CA GLU A 28 -11.72 13.30 8.14
C GLU A 28 -11.99 12.09 7.25
N LYS A 29 -10.97 11.60 6.57
CA LYS A 29 -11.11 10.46 5.64
C LYS A 29 -10.94 9.09 6.31
N LEU A 30 -10.50 9.05 7.55
CA LEU A 30 -10.36 7.78 8.25
C LEU A 30 -11.73 7.24 8.70
N PRO A 31 -11.89 5.91 8.79
CA PRO A 31 -13.18 5.32 9.19
C PRO A 31 -13.49 5.54 10.65
N GLU A 32 -14.77 5.46 10.98
CA GLU A 32 -15.23 5.51 12.37
C GLU A 32 -14.90 4.20 13.11
N PRO A 33 -14.57 4.23 14.40
CA PRO A 33 -14.41 5.46 15.20
C PRO A 33 -13.12 6.19 14.81
N LYS A 34 -13.22 7.49 14.62
CA LYS A 34 -12.06 8.28 14.16
C LYS A 34 -11.00 8.36 15.28
N PRO A 35 -9.72 8.16 14.93
CA PRO A 35 -8.65 8.35 15.91
C PRO A 35 -8.50 9.83 16.26
N ALA A 36 -7.86 10.09 17.39
CA ALA A 36 -7.60 11.47 17.82
C ALA A 36 -6.63 12.15 16.85
N TYR A 37 -6.81 13.45 16.69
CA TYR A 37 -5.91 14.27 15.86
C TYR A 37 -4.44 14.06 16.23
N THR A 38 -4.14 14.09 17.54
CA THR A 38 -2.77 13.93 18.04
C THR A 38 -2.17 12.57 17.67
N THR A 39 -2.99 11.53 17.70
CA THR A 39 -2.57 10.18 17.31
C THR A 39 -2.18 10.15 15.85
N VAL A 40 -3.02 10.69 14.98
CA VAL A 40 -2.76 10.74 13.53
C VAL A 40 -1.52 11.58 13.25
N ALA A 41 -1.39 12.73 13.91
CA ALA A 41 -0.21 13.60 13.76
C ALA A 41 1.08 12.85 14.09
N THR A 42 1.07 12.08 15.18
CA THR A 42 2.23 11.29 15.60
C THR A 42 2.59 10.22 14.57
N VAL A 43 1.58 9.51 14.04
CA VAL A 43 1.80 8.48 13.02
C VAL A 43 2.39 9.08 11.75
N ILE A 44 1.86 10.23 11.31
CA ILE A 44 2.36 10.91 10.10
C ILE A 44 3.83 11.31 10.29
N LYS A 45 4.20 11.80 11.46
CA LYS A 45 5.60 12.15 11.76
C LYS A 45 6.51 10.92 11.70
N VAL A 46 6.03 9.78 12.16
CA VAL A 46 6.78 8.52 12.05
C VAL A 46 6.94 8.12 10.60
N LEU A 47 5.88 8.25 9.79
CA LEU A 47 5.94 8.00 8.35
C LEU A 47 6.95 8.90 7.66
N GLU A 48 7.01 10.16 8.06
CA GLU A 48 7.99 11.11 7.53
C GLU A 48 9.40 10.68 7.91
N LYS A 49 9.61 10.26 9.15
CA LYS A 49 10.91 9.78 9.62
C LYS A 49 11.36 8.51 8.87
N LYS A 50 10.41 7.68 8.49
CA LYS A 50 10.68 6.46 7.70
C LYS A 50 10.84 6.75 6.20
N ASN A 51 10.72 8.00 5.79
CA ASN A 51 10.85 8.44 4.40
C ASN A 51 9.71 8.00 3.47
N TYR A 52 8.52 7.78 4.02
CA TYR A 52 7.33 7.50 3.23
C TYR A 52 6.56 8.76 2.87
N VAL A 53 6.71 9.82 3.67
CA VAL A 53 5.93 11.05 3.59
C VAL A 53 6.85 12.23 3.72
N GLY A 54 6.57 13.30 2.98
CA GLY A 54 7.19 14.59 3.14
C GLY A 54 6.15 15.63 3.49
N HIS A 55 6.57 16.87 3.71
CA HIS A 55 5.61 17.94 3.96
C HIS A 55 6.07 19.25 3.36
N ARG A 56 5.08 20.11 3.10
CA ARG A 56 5.28 21.52 2.75
C ARG A 56 4.60 22.35 3.81
N LYS A 57 5.16 23.51 4.08
CA LYS A 57 4.59 24.42 5.06
C LYS A 57 3.91 25.58 4.34
N TYR A 58 2.63 25.80 4.65
CA TYR A 58 1.86 26.93 4.16
C TYR A 58 1.42 27.76 5.37
N GLY A 59 2.13 28.86 5.64
CA GLY A 59 1.93 29.60 6.87
C GLY A 59 2.27 28.73 8.07
N ASN A 60 1.26 28.46 8.92
CA ASN A 60 1.43 27.59 10.08
C ASN A 60 0.88 26.18 9.87
N ILE A 61 0.47 25.88 8.63
CA ILE A 61 -0.13 24.60 8.29
C ILE A 61 0.87 23.73 7.57
N HIS A 62 1.08 22.51 8.06
CA HIS A 62 1.88 21.49 7.38
C HIS A 62 0.96 20.65 6.49
N VAL A 63 1.29 20.57 5.21
CA VAL A 63 0.59 19.73 4.24
C VAL A 63 1.49 18.56 3.90
N TYR A 64 1.02 17.35 4.19
CA TYR A 64 1.78 16.12 4.00
C TYR A 64 1.43 15.46 2.68
N TYR A 65 2.42 14.82 2.06
CA TYR A 65 2.22 14.11 0.80
C TYR A 65 3.10 12.86 0.78
N PRO A 66 2.65 11.78 0.09
CA PRO A 66 3.48 10.58 0.00
C PRO A 66 4.65 10.80 -0.95
N VAL A 67 5.85 10.36 -0.54
CA VAL A 67 7.05 10.39 -1.39
C VAL A 67 7.31 9.03 -2.03
N VAL A 68 6.72 7.97 -1.46
CA VAL A 68 6.75 6.62 -2.01
C VAL A 68 5.43 6.38 -2.73
N THR A 69 5.47 5.90 -3.97
CA THR A 69 4.24 5.60 -4.70
C THR A 69 3.55 4.38 -4.12
N LYS A 70 2.22 4.33 -4.26
CA LYS A 70 1.43 3.17 -3.83
C LYS A 70 1.90 1.90 -4.54
N LYS A 71 2.23 2.01 -5.82
CA LYS A 71 2.74 0.90 -6.63
C LYS A 71 4.07 0.36 -6.09
N ALA A 72 4.99 1.26 -5.75
CA ALA A 72 6.30 0.87 -5.21
C ALA A 72 6.15 0.18 -3.85
N TYR A 73 5.26 0.70 -3.00
CA TYR A 73 4.99 0.10 -1.71
C TYR A 73 4.34 -1.28 -1.85
N ALA A 74 3.33 -1.39 -2.72
CA ALA A 74 2.66 -2.67 -2.98
C ALA A 74 3.65 -3.72 -3.48
N LYS A 75 4.54 -3.34 -4.38
CA LYS A 75 5.59 -4.22 -4.90
C LYS A 75 6.51 -4.71 -3.77
N HIS A 76 6.89 -3.80 -2.87
CA HIS A 76 7.73 -4.14 -1.73
C HIS A 76 7.05 -5.15 -0.80
N VAL A 77 5.79 -4.90 -0.43
CA VAL A 77 5.01 -5.78 0.44
C VAL A 77 4.83 -7.16 -0.19
N LEU A 78 4.45 -7.18 -1.46
CA LEU A 78 4.23 -8.44 -2.18
C LEU A 78 5.51 -9.27 -2.31
N LYS A 79 6.63 -8.61 -2.61
CA LYS A 79 7.93 -9.25 -2.72
C LYS A 79 8.37 -9.85 -1.39
N HIS A 80 8.14 -9.13 -0.30
CA HIS A 80 8.46 -9.60 1.04
C HIS A 80 7.62 -10.82 1.41
N ALA A 81 6.32 -10.79 1.13
CA ALA A 81 5.41 -11.91 1.37
C ALA A 81 5.80 -13.12 0.53
N TYR A 82 6.13 -12.90 -0.73
CA TYR A 82 6.56 -13.96 -1.65
C TYR A 82 7.78 -14.72 -1.12
N LYS A 83 8.76 -13.97 -0.62
CA LYS A 83 9.98 -14.56 -0.07
C LYS A 83 9.75 -15.23 1.28
N GLY A 84 9.03 -14.54 2.18
CA GLY A 84 8.90 -14.99 3.57
C GLY A 84 7.78 -15.99 3.80
N LEU A 85 6.60 -15.72 3.26
CA LEU A 85 5.41 -16.54 3.53
C LEU A 85 5.19 -17.65 2.50
N PHE A 86 5.67 -17.44 1.28
CA PHE A 86 5.44 -18.39 0.19
C PHE A 86 6.72 -19.05 -0.31
N ASN A 87 7.83 -18.89 0.42
CA ASN A 87 9.11 -19.58 0.16
C ASN A 87 9.59 -19.44 -1.29
N ASN A 88 9.41 -18.25 -1.88
CA ASN A 88 9.75 -17.99 -3.27
C ASN A 88 9.00 -18.91 -4.26
N SER A 89 7.83 -19.43 -3.85
CA SER A 89 7.02 -20.29 -4.68
C SER A 89 5.82 -19.56 -5.25
N LEU A 90 5.85 -19.28 -6.55
CA LEU A 90 4.70 -18.68 -7.25
C LEU A 90 3.49 -19.61 -7.20
N ASN A 91 3.74 -20.91 -7.25
CA ASN A 91 2.69 -21.92 -7.15
C ASN A 91 1.95 -21.83 -5.83
N GLN A 92 2.67 -21.68 -4.71
CA GLN A 92 2.06 -21.53 -3.39
C GLN A 92 1.24 -20.25 -3.30
N LEU A 93 1.77 -19.15 -3.83
CA LEU A 93 1.07 -17.86 -3.83
C LEU A 93 -0.25 -17.95 -4.60
N VAL A 94 -0.21 -18.48 -5.81
CA VAL A 94 -1.39 -18.62 -6.66
C VAL A 94 -2.39 -19.61 -6.04
N SER A 95 -1.90 -20.71 -5.46
CA SER A 95 -2.75 -21.71 -4.81
C SER A 95 -3.51 -21.11 -3.63
N PHE A 96 -2.88 -20.20 -2.89
CA PHE A 96 -3.53 -19.50 -1.78
C PHE A 96 -4.77 -18.75 -2.27
N PHE A 97 -4.62 -17.95 -3.33
CA PHE A 97 -5.75 -17.20 -3.88
C PHE A 97 -6.86 -18.10 -4.43
N VAL A 98 -6.49 -19.18 -5.08
CA VAL A 98 -7.46 -20.14 -5.64
C VAL A 98 -8.26 -20.83 -4.54
N LYS A 99 -7.59 -21.25 -3.47
CA LYS A 99 -8.22 -21.98 -2.37
C LYS A 99 -9.17 -21.11 -1.55
N GLU A 100 -8.83 -19.86 -1.35
CA GLU A 100 -9.67 -18.92 -0.58
C GLU A 100 -10.91 -18.48 -1.36
N LYS A 101 -10.93 -18.68 -2.67
CA LYS A 101 -12.07 -18.35 -3.55
C LYS A 101 -12.48 -16.88 -3.48
N ASP A 102 -11.57 -16.01 -3.09
CA ASP A 102 -11.82 -14.58 -3.00
C ASP A 102 -11.67 -13.87 -4.33
N VAL A 103 -11.17 -14.58 -5.34
CA VAL A 103 -10.92 -14.01 -6.66
C VAL A 103 -11.96 -14.54 -7.65
N PRO A 104 -12.74 -13.65 -8.30
CA PRO A 104 -13.72 -14.09 -9.31
C PRO A 104 -13.06 -14.78 -10.49
N VAL A 105 -13.80 -15.67 -11.15
CA VAL A 105 -13.32 -16.39 -12.33
C VAL A 105 -12.85 -15.44 -13.42
N SER A 106 -13.54 -14.32 -13.62
CA SER A 106 -13.16 -13.32 -14.61
C SER A 106 -11.76 -12.75 -14.36
N GLU A 107 -11.41 -12.49 -13.10
CA GLU A 107 -10.09 -12.00 -12.74
C GLU A 107 -9.03 -13.09 -12.93
N LEU A 108 -9.37 -14.33 -12.63
CA LEU A 108 -8.45 -15.46 -12.85
C LEU A 108 -8.15 -15.65 -14.34
N GLU A 109 -9.17 -15.49 -15.19
CA GLU A 109 -9.01 -15.58 -16.63
C GLU A 109 -8.12 -14.46 -17.16
N GLU A 110 -8.29 -13.24 -16.66
CA GLU A 110 -7.44 -12.11 -17.02
C GLU A 110 -6.00 -12.35 -16.60
N LEU A 111 -5.79 -12.85 -15.37
CA LEU A 111 -4.46 -13.18 -14.87
C LEU A 111 -3.79 -14.25 -15.73
N LYS A 112 -4.53 -15.29 -16.09
CA LYS A 112 -4.04 -16.34 -16.99
C LYS A 112 -3.58 -15.77 -18.32
N LYS A 113 -4.37 -14.86 -18.88
CA LYS A 113 -4.06 -14.20 -20.14
C LYS A 113 -2.76 -13.39 -20.05
N MET A 114 -2.60 -12.65 -18.96
CA MET A 114 -1.39 -11.87 -18.70
C MET A 114 -0.16 -12.77 -18.59
N ILE A 115 -0.30 -13.88 -17.88
CA ILE A 115 0.79 -14.86 -17.72
C ILE A 115 1.16 -15.46 -19.06
N ASP A 116 0.18 -15.87 -19.86
CA ASP A 116 0.42 -16.44 -21.19
C ASP A 116 1.16 -15.46 -22.10
N GLN A 117 0.78 -14.18 -22.05
CA GLN A 117 1.43 -13.13 -22.83
C GLN A 117 2.88 -12.91 -22.38
N GLU A 118 3.12 -12.93 -21.08
CA GLU A 118 4.48 -12.76 -20.54
C GLU A 118 5.39 -13.94 -20.90
N ILE A 119 4.87 -15.15 -20.83
CA ILE A 119 5.60 -16.35 -21.24
C ILE A 119 6.00 -16.26 -22.71
N LYS A 120 5.07 -15.85 -23.56
CA LYS A 120 5.29 -15.67 -24.99
C LYS A 120 6.37 -14.64 -25.26
N LYS A 121 6.32 -13.52 -24.51
CA LYS A 121 7.29 -12.43 -24.61
C LYS A 121 8.68 -12.89 -24.21
N GLN A 122 8.80 -13.68 -23.13
CA GLN A 122 10.09 -14.16 -22.65
C GLN A 122 10.70 -15.24 -23.53
N LYS A 123 9.88 -15.96 -24.27
CA LYS A 123 10.35 -17.01 -25.18
C LYS A 123 10.76 -16.49 -26.56
N SER A 124 10.37 -15.28 -26.89
CA SER A 124 10.68 -14.73 -28.24
C SER A 124 12.04 -14.03 -28.31
#